data_fd685c52e0540019afd482f3a5e1b755
#
_entry.id   fd685c52e0540019afd482f3a5e1b755
#
_cell.length_a   1.000
_cell.length_b   1.000
_cell.length_c   1.000
_cell.angle_alpha   90.00
_cell.angle_beta   90.00
_cell.angle_gamma   90.00
#
_symmetry.space_group_name_H-M   'P 1'
#
loop_
_entity.id
_entity.type
_entity.pdbx_description
1 polymer ?
#
loop_
_entity_poly.entity_id
_entity_poly.type
_entity_poly.pdbx_seq_one_letter_code
_entity_poly.pdbx_strand_id
1 'polypeptide(L)'
;AEHFRVSLGTIPAGAIRNENLKIILFGEQGSVRPIKITLEYRVAGSNAIFVKEKSYEVNITSTPIDLSVDTPLSITPNQDITLNIKAALNAAKAIPKVLIKVDYPFGFTFLKSEPAPSFGNNIWDLGDIAPGAEHNIVVTGKFIDVFDGEEKTFNVSSGSQSDADKSVIGILFNSK
;
A
#
# COMPACT_ATOMS: atom_id res chain seq x y z
N ALA A 1 10.99 -3.63 0.41
CA ALA A 1 11.01 -3.38 1.86
C ALA A 1 11.72 -2.06 2.07
N GLU A 2 11.05 -1.10 2.68
CA GLU A 2 11.66 0.18 3.01
C GLU A 2 12.46 0.04 4.30
N HIS A 3 13.67 0.58 4.29
CA HIS A 3 14.53 0.62 5.46
C HIS A 3 14.46 2.02 6.09
N PHE A 4 13.84 2.10 7.23
CA PHE A 4 13.81 3.32 8.04
C PHE A 4 14.97 3.28 9.02
N ARG A 5 15.81 4.32 9.06
CA ARG A 5 16.99 4.38 9.94
C ARG A 5 16.92 5.62 10.83
N VAL A 6 17.04 5.39 12.13
CA VAL A 6 17.06 6.45 13.15
C VAL A 6 18.39 6.42 13.89
N SER A 7 19.03 7.58 14.04
CA SER A 7 20.22 7.70 14.87
C SER A 7 19.83 7.90 16.34
N LEU A 8 20.31 7.03 17.20
CA LEU A 8 20.05 7.10 18.65
C LEU A 8 21.07 7.97 19.38
N GLY A 9 22.13 8.42 18.68
CA GLY A 9 23.21 9.17 19.28
C GLY A 9 24.03 8.32 20.27
N THR A 10 24.75 8.96 21.19
CA THR A 10 25.56 8.31 22.21
C THR A 10 24.70 8.00 23.44
N ILE A 11 24.73 6.75 23.88
CA ILE A 11 24.07 6.29 25.11
C ILE A 11 25.15 6.08 26.18
N PRO A 12 25.16 6.84 27.28
CA PRO A 12 26.12 6.67 28.36
C PRO A 12 26.01 5.28 29.01
N ALA A 13 27.10 4.82 29.64
CA ALA A 13 27.10 3.56 30.37
C ALA A 13 26.02 3.56 31.48
N GLY A 14 25.24 2.50 31.55
CA GLY A 14 24.12 2.35 32.50
C GLY A 14 22.83 3.11 32.12
N ALA A 15 22.84 3.93 31.05
CA ALA A 15 21.65 4.62 30.59
C ALA A 15 20.76 3.71 29.71
N ILE A 16 19.46 3.97 29.77
CA ILE A 16 18.46 3.31 28.93
C ILE A 16 17.85 4.36 28.00
N ARG A 17 17.76 4.02 26.72
CA ARG A 17 17.03 4.82 25.74
C ARG A 17 15.86 4.03 25.18
N ASN A 18 14.67 4.62 25.25
CA ASN A 18 13.44 4.08 24.69
C ASN A 18 13.08 4.90 23.44
N GLU A 19 12.81 4.21 22.35
CA GLU A 19 12.30 4.82 21.12
C GLU A 19 10.99 4.16 20.75
N ASN A 20 10.01 5.01 20.40
CA ASN A 20 8.71 4.55 19.94
C ASN A 20 8.68 4.61 18.42
N LEU A 21 8.56 3.45 17.79
CA LEU A 21 8.39 3.34 16.35
C LEU A 21 6.90 3.17 16.05
N LYS A 22 6.34 4.11 15.29
CA LYS A 22 4.99 3.95 14.75
C LYS A 22 5.11 3.30 13.39
N ILE A 23 4.58 2.09 13.27
CA ILE A 23 4.59 1.30 12.04
C ILE A 23 3.13 1.10 11.62
N ILE A 24 2.83 1.41 10.36
CA ILE A 24 1.55 1.11 9.75
C ILE A 24 1.77 -0.10 8.84
N LEU A 25 1.07 -1.19 9.14
CA LEU A 25 1.15 -2.43 8.38
C LEU A 25 -0.14 -2.60 7.59
N PHE A 26 0.02 -2.83 6.30
CA PHE A 26 -1.05 -3.25 5.42
C PHE A 26 -0.78 -4.67 4.91
N GLY A 27 -1.81 -5.44 4.76
CA GLY A 27 -1.71 -6.80 4.26
C GLY A 27 -3.09 -7.42 4.15
N GLU A 28 -3.19 -8.53 3.46
CA GLU A 28 -4.43 -9.32 3.42
C GLU A 28 -4.79 -9.82 4.82
N GLN A 29 -6.09 -9.92 5.08
CA GLN A 29 -6.58 -10.50 6.32
C GLN A 29 -6.02 -11.93 6.49
N GLY A 30 -5.50 -12.22 7.65
CA GLY A 30 -4.84 -13.50 7.97
C GLY A 30 -3.38 -13.58 7.55
N SER A 31 -2.83 -12.56 6.85
CA SER A 31 -1.40 -12.56 6.51
C SER A 31 -0.51 -12.20 7.70
N VAL A 32 0.69 -12.79 7.72
CA VAL A 32 1.73 -12.50 8.70
C VAL A 32 2.77 -11.58 8.08
N ARG A 33 3.07 -10.45 8.74
CA ARG A 33 4.10 -9.51 8.30
C ARG A 33 5.27 -9.50 9.28
N PRO A 34 6.49 -9.88 8.84
CA PRO A 34 7.66 -9.80 9.69
C PRO A 34 8.17 -8.35 9.75
N ILE A 35 8.40 -7.87 10.97
CA ILE A 35 9.09 -6.60 11.24
C ILE A 35 10.48 -6.94 11.74
N LYS A 36 11.50 -6.63 10.95
CA LYS A 36 12.89 -6.82 11.33
C LYS A 36 13.46 -5.51 11.89
N ILE A 37 13.94 -5.55 13.13
CA ILE A 37 14.62 -4.43 13.78
C ILE A 37 16.10 -4.79 13.86
N THR A 38 16.95 -3.92 13.31
CA THR A 38 18.41 -4.05 13.35
C THR A 38 18.99 -2.89 14.16
N LEU A 39 19.73 -3.20 15.20
CA LEU A 39 20.48 -2.23 15.99
C LEU A 39 21.96 -2.32 15.63
N GLU A 40 22.51 -1.25 15.07
CA GLU A 40 23.94 -1.09 14.83
C GLU A 40 24.53 -0.17 15.91
N TYR A 41 25.61 -0.59 16.57
CA TYR A 41 26.24 0.24 17.59
C TYR A 41 27.78 0.02 17.63
N ARG A 42 28.45 0.98 18.23
CA ARG A 42 29.89 0.90 18.54
C ARG A 42 30.08 1.05 20.05
N VAL A 43 31.05 0.33 20.60
CA VAL A 43 31.43 0.49 22.00
C VAL A 43 32.55 1.52 22.07
N ALA A 44 32.58 2.36 23.12
CA ALA A 44 33.60 3.34 23.36
C ALA A 44 35.00 2.66 23.34
N GLY A 45 35.96 3.26 22.61
CA GLY A 45 37.31 2.71 22.44
C GLY A 45 37.42 1.61 21.38
N SER A 46 36.36 1.28 20.65
CA SER A 46 36.41 0.30 19.57
C SER A 46 35.91 0.91 18.24
N ASN A 47 36.58 0.58 17.14
CA ASN A 47 36.14 0.92 15.78
C ASN A 47 35.20 -0.16 15.19
N ALA A 48 35.01 -1.27 15.90
CA ALA A 48 34.14 -2.35 15.45
C ALA A 48 32.65 -1.93 15.48
N ILE A 49 31.90 -2.30 14.45
CA ILE A 49 30.45 -2.15 14.39
C ILE A 49 29.83 -3.46 14.86
N PHE A 50 29.01 -3.38 15.88
CA PHE A 50 28.24 -4.50 16.39
C PHE A 50 26.81 -4.40 15.87
N VAL A 51 26.23 -5.53 15.51
CA VAL A 51 24.87 -5.61 14.99
C VAL A 51 24.05 -6.59 15.84
N LYS A 52 22.87 -6.15 16.25
CA LYS A 52 21.86 -7.03 16.85
C LYS A 52 20.58 -6.92 16.03
N GLU A 53 19.96 -8.06 15.80
CA GLU A 53 18.72 -8.15 15.03
C GLU A 53 17.65 -8.82 15.86
N LYS A 54 16.42 -8.34 15.69
CA LYS A 54 15.22 -8.97 16.25
C LYS A 54 14.09 -8.87 15.25
N SER A 55 13.39 -9.98 15.03
CA SER A 55 12.21 -10.05 14.18
C SER A 55 10.97 -10.24 15.04
N TYR A 56 9.91 -9.56 14.68
CA TYR A 56 8.57 -9.71 15.24
C TYR A 56 7.63 -10.10 14.10
N GLU A 57 6.71 -10.99 14.39
CA GLU A 57 5.64 -11.36 13.47
C GLU A 57 4.35 -10.68 13.91
N VAL A 58 3.70 -9.98 12.98
CA VAL A 58 2.43 -9.32 13.22
C VAL A 58 1.39 -9.94 12.30
N ASN A 59 0.32 -10.47 12.90
CA ASN A 59 -0.82 -10.98 12.17
C ASN A 59 -1.77 -9.83 11.81
N ILE A 60 -2.14 -9.72 10.54
CA ILE A 60 -3.14 -8.77 10.07
C ILE A 60 -4.50 -9.42 10.25
N THR A 61 -5.26 -8.97 11.24
CA THR A 61 -6.56 -9.56 11.59
C THR A 61 -7.71 -8.96 10.79
N SER A 62 -7.55 -7.74 10.26
CA SER A 62 -8.53 -7.08 9.41
C SER A 62 -7.85 -6.09 8.48
N THR A 63 -8.42 -5.89 7.29
CA THR A 63 -8.06 -4.80 6.40
C THR A 63 -9.01 -3.63 6.68
N PRO A 64 -8.50 -2.43 6.96
CA PRO A 64 -9.37 -1.30 7.27
C PRO A 64 -10.17 -0.83 6.05
N ILE A 65 -9.66 -1.06 4.84
CA ILE A 65 -10.31 -0.70 3.58
C ILE A 65 -10.65 -2.00 2.85
N ASP A 66 -11.93 -2.20 2.60
CA ASP A 66 -12.43 -3.28 1.76
C ASP A 66 -12.50 -2.80 0.31
N LEU A 67 -11.87 -3.56 -0.59
CA LEU A 67 -11.84 -3.28 -2.01
C LEU A 67 -12.62 -4.37 -2.75
N SER A 68 -13.55 -3.95 -3.58
CA SER A 68 -14.19 -4.84 -4.56
C SER A 68 -14.04 -4.26 -5.96
N VAL A 69 -13.85 -5.14 -6.91
CA VAL A 69 -13.71 -4.79 -8.33
C VAL A 69 -14.69 -5.63 -9.15
N ASP A 70 -15.53 -4.93 -9.89
CA ASP A 70 -16.44 -5.55 -10.86
C ASP A 70 -15.99 -5.18 -12.26
N THR A 71 -15.79 -6.20 -13.11
CA THR A 71 -15.31 -6.07 -14.49
C THR A 71 -15.87 -7.19 -15.35
N PRO A 72 -16.02 -6.99 -16.67
CA PRO A 72 -16.43 -8.07 -17.56
C PRO A 72 -15.50 -9.29 -17.48
N LEU A 73 -16.09 -10.49 -17.43
CA LEU A 73 -15.34 -11.75 -17.38
C LEU A 73 -14.72 -12.13 -18.74
N SER A 74 -15.22 -11.56 -19.83
CA SER A 74 -14.68 -11.76 -21.17
C SER A 74 -14.59 -10.43 -21.91
N ILE A 75 -13.58 -10.28 -22.70
CA ILE A 75 -13.28 -9.07 -23.46
C ILE A 75 -13.04 -9.39 -24.93
N THR A 76 -13.39 -8.44 -25.78
CA THR A 76 -13.10 -8.50 -27.22
C THR A 76 -12.04 -7.43 -27.55
N PRO A 77 -11.08 -7.69 -28.46
CA PRO A 77 -10.11 -6.68 -28.88
C PRO A 77 -10.80 -5.39 -29.35
N ASN A 78 -10.23 -4.25 -28.99
CA ASN A 78 -10.73 -2.90 -29.29
C ASN A 78 -12.11 -2.53 -28.69
N GLN A 79 -12.72 -3.39 -27.90
CA GLN A 79 -13.91 -3.05 -27.14
C GLN A 79 -13.54 -2.27 -25.88
N ASP A 80 -14.33 -1.21 -25.60
CA ASP A 80 -14.19 -0.51 -24.32
C ASP A 80 -14.65 -1.43 -23.19
N ILE A 81 -13.82 -1.52 -22.15
CA ILE A 81 -14.12 -2.26 -20.91
C ILE A 81 -14.18 -1.29 -19.74
N THR A 82 -14.99 -1.63 -18.76
CA THR A 82 -15.17 -0.82 -17.57
C THR A 82 -14.82 -1.64 -16.33
N LEU A 83 -13.98 -1.06 -15.45
CA LEU A 83 -13.72 -1.55 -14.13
C LEU A 83 -14.46 -0.67 -13.14
N ASN A 84 -15.35 -1.26 -12.34
CA ASN A 84 -16.03 -0.59 -11.24
C ASN A 84 -15.29 -0.97 -9.94
N ILE A 85 -14.57 -0.03 -9.37
CA ILE A 85 -13.79 -0.22 -8.14
C ILE A 85 -14.54 0.45 -7.01
N LYS A 86 -14.88 -0.31 -5.97
CA LYS A 86 -15.51 0.18 -4.75
C LYS A 86 -14.53 0.04 -3.60
N ALA A 87 -14.31 1.14 -2.88
CA ALA A 87 -13.54 1.18 -1.65
C ALA A 87 -14.45 1.54 -0.49
N ALA A 88 -14.55 0.67 0.51
CA ALA A 88 -15.36 0.87 1.72
C ALA A 88 -14.47 0.85 2.97
N LEU A 89 -14.69 1.79 3.91
CA LEU A 89 -13.98 1.80 5.17
C LEU A 89 -14.71 1.00 6.25
N ASN A 90 -14.11 -0.13 6.65
CA ASN A 90 -14.61 -1.02 7.72
C ASN A 90 -13.95 -0.77 9.09
N ALA A 91 -13.26 0.35 9.27
CA ALA A 91 -12.62 0.71 10.54
C ALA A 91 -13.54 1.59 11.39
N ALA A 92 -13.38 1.52 12.72
CA ALA A 92 -14.12 2.36 13.67
C ALA A 92 -13.64 3.82 13.72
N LYS A 93 -12.50 4.13 13.07
CA LYS A 93 -11.91 5.47 13.00
C LYS A 93 -11.64 5.84 11.56
N ALA A 94 -11.73 7.15 11.25
CA ALA A 94 -11.33 7.67 9.96
C ALA A 94 -9.86 7.34 9.62
N ILE A 95 -9.60 7.06 8.37
CA ILE A 95 -8.25 6.86 7.84
C ILE A 95 -7.90 8.07 6.98
N PRO A 96 -6.80 8.79 7.31
CA PRO A 96 -6.39 9.95 6.55
C PRO A 96 -5.70 9.55 5.23
N LYS A 97 -5.86 10.40 4.22
CA LYS A 97 -5.11 10.36 2.96
C LYS A 97 -5.06 8.98 2.31
N VAL A 98 -6.23 8.43 2.08
CA VAL A 98 -6.36 7.12 1.42
C VAL A 98 -6.11 7.26 -0.07
N LEU A 99 -5.24 6.42 -0.58
CA LEU A 99 -4.92 6.30 -2.00
C LEU A 99 -5.40 4.96 -2.54
N ILE A 100 -5.95 4.97 -3.73
CA ILE A 100 -6.23 3.76 -4.52
C ILE A 100 -5.29 3.77 -5.72
N LYS A 101 -4.65 2.63 -5.98
CA LYS A 101 -3.81 2.42 -7.15
C LYS A 101 -4.30 1.23 -7.95
N VAL A 102 -4.30 1.37 -9.27
CA VAL A 102 -4.56 0.28 -10.21
C VAL A 102 -3.30 0.00 -11.01
N ASP A 103 -2.82 -1.22 -10.96
CA ASP A 103 -1.76 -1.69 -11.86
C ASP A 103 -2.40 -2.38 -13.06
N TYR A 104 -2.32 -1.71 -14.20
CA TYR A 104 -2.90 -2.20 -15.45
C TYR A 104 -2.05 -3.31 -16.04
N PRO A 105 -2.68 -4.38 -16.57
CA PRO A 105 -1.95 -5.41 -17.29
C PRO A 105 -1.37 -4.89 -18.61
N PHE A 106 -0.36 -5.58 -19.10
CA PHE A 106 0.25 -5.26 -20.39
C PHE A 106 -0.79 -5.27 -21.51
N GLY A 107 -0.72 -4.26 -22.39
CA GLY A 107 -1.64 -4.07 -23.52
C GLY A 107 -2.91 -3.29 -23.18
N PHE A 108 -3.16 -2.97 -21.89
CA PHE A 108 -4.28 -2.11 -21.52
C PHE A 108 -4.00 -0.65 -21.82
N THR A 109 -4.95 0.01 -22.47
CA THR A 109 -4.93 1.45 -22.75
C THR A 109 -6.02 2.12 -21.93
N PHE A 110 -5.63 2.95 -20.96
CA PHE A 110 -6.54 3.80 -20.19
C PHE A 110 -7.16 4.86 -21.12
N LEU A 111 -8.46 5.06 -21.03
CA LEU A 111 -9.19 6.10 -21.77
C LEU A 111 -9.67 7.21 -20.86
N LYS A 112 -10.39 6.87 -19.80
CA LYS A 112 -10.94 7.83 -18.83
C LYS A 112 -11.28 7.15 -17.50
N SER A 113 -11.51 7.95 -16.47
CA SER A 113 -12.16 7.48 -15.24
C SER A 113 -13.03 8.56 -14.61
N GLU A 114 -13.97 8.10 -13.76
CA GLU A 114 -14.79 8.94 -12.91
C GLU A 114 -14.71 8.41 -11.47
N PRO A 115 -14.18 9.20 -10.51
CA PRO A 115 -13.52 10.50 -10.70
C PRO A 115 -12.21 10.39 -11.53
N ALA A 116 -11.72 11.54 -11.98
CA ALA A 116 -10.42 11.60 -12.67
C ALA A 116 -9.30 11.17 -11.71
N PRO A 117 -8.20 10.54 -12.21
CA PRO A 117 -7.07 10.18 -11.37
C PRO A 117 -6.38 11.42 -10.81
N SER A 118 -5.89 11.32 -9.59
CA SER A 118 -5.14 12.39 -8.93
C SER A 118 -3.68 12.44 -9.38
N PHE A 119 -3.10 11.27 -9.72
CA PHE A 119 -1.72 11.15 -10.19
C PHE A 119 -1.63 10.13 -11.34
N GLY A 120 -0.95 10.53 -12.40
CA GLY A 120 -0.83 9.70 -13.60
C GLY A 120 -2.19 9.36 -14.19
N ASN A 121 -2.39 8.09 -14.53
CA ASN A 121 -3.67 7.54 -15.03
C ASN A 121 -4.20 6.41 -14.14
N ASN A 122 -3.60 6.18 -12.96
CA ASN A 122 -3.80 4.96 -12.19
C ASN A 122 -3.80 5.15 -10.66
N ILE A 123 -3.74 6.39 -10.14
CA ILE A 123 -3.78 6.66 -8.71
C ILE A 123 -4.85 7.70 -8.40
N TRP A 124 -5.72 7.39 -7.43
CA TRP A 124 -6.78 8.26 -6.91
C TRP A 124 -6.53 8.56 -5.45
N ASP A 125 -6.51 9.84 -5.11
CA ASP A 125 -6.49 10.32 -3.72
C ASP A 125 -7.93 10.54 -3.27
N LEU A 126 -8.40 9.69 -2.36
CA LEU A 126 -9.73 9.77 -1.79
C LEU A 126 -9.80 10.70 -0.56
N GLY A 127 -8.65 11.24 -0.16
CA GLY A 127 -8.57 12.06 1.04
C GLY A 127 -8.80 11.25 2.33
N ASP A 128 -9.40 11.90 3.32
CA ASP A 128 -9.72 11.28 4.59
C ASP A 128 -11.07 10.55 4.48
N ILE A 129 -11.06 9.24 4.73
CA ILE A 129 -12.27 8.42 4.66
C ILE A 129 -12.84 8.22 6.06
N ALA A 130 -14.09 8.62 6.25
CA ALA A 130 -14.83 8.39 7.49
C ALA A 130 -15.31 6.95 7.64
N PRO A 131 -15.55 6.45 8.88
CA PRO A 131 -16.10 5.12 9.12
C PRO A 131 -17.41 4.88 8.34
N GLY A 132 -17.50 3.77 7.64
CA GLY A 132 -18.66 3.39 6.84
C GLY A 132 -18.82 4.16 5.52
N ALA A 133 -17.90 5.06 5.18
CA ALA A 133 -17.95 5.73 3.88
C ALA A 133 -17.51 4.78 2.76
N GLU A 134 -18.13 4.97 1.60
CA GLU A 134 -17.86 4.22 0.37
C GLU A 134 -17.47 5.17 -0.76
N HIS A 135 -16.48 4.80 -1.52
CA HIS A 135 -16.03 5.52 -2.71
C HIS A 135 -16.05 4.59 -3.92
N ASN A 136 -16.57 5.10 -5.03
CA ASN A 136 -16.62 4.37 -6.27
C ASN A 136 -15.72 5.06 -7.30
N ILE A 137 -14.93 4.26 -8.02
CA ILE A 137 -14.08 4.69 -9.12
C ILE A 137 -14.45 3.83 -10.33
N VAL A 138 -14.81 4.48 -11.42
CA VAL A 138 -15.14 3.82 -12.69
C VAL A 138 -14.02 4.10 -13.67
N VAL A 139 -13.27 3.07 -14.05
CA VAL A 139 -12.18 3.18 -15.03
C VAL A 139 -12.64 2.59 -16.34
N THR A 140 -12.47 3.33 -17.43
CA THR A 140 -12.73 2.86 -18.80
C THR A 140 -11.43 2.79 -19.59
N GLY A 141 -11.24 1.69 -20.26
CA GLY A 141 -10.10 1.46 -21.13
C GLY A 141 -10.37 0.35 -22.12
N LYS A 142 -9.35 -0.04 -22.86
CA LYS A 142 -9.44 -1.12 -23.87
C LYS A 142 -8.13 -1.86 -24.03
N PHE A 143 -8.20 -3.07 -24.54
CA PHE A 143 -7.07 -3.80 -25.04
C PHE A 143 -7.02 -3.70 -26.58
N ILE A 144 -5.87 -3.37 -27.12
CA ILE A 144 -5.69 -3.28 -28.56
C ILE A 144 -5.42 -4.68 -29.14
N ASP A 145 -4.50 -5.41 -28.51
CA ASP A 145 -4.09 -6.75 -28.91
C ASP A 145 -4.36 -7.73 -27.77
N VAL A 146 -5.31 -8.64 -27.98
CA VAL A 146 -5.63 -9.73 -27.05
C VAL A 146 -5.74 -11.00 -27.88
N PHE A 147 -5.08 -12.06 -27.42
CA PHE A 147 -5.18 -13.39 -28.04
C PHE A 147 -6.30 -14.20 -27.38
N ASP A 148 -6.91 -15.09 -28.16
CA ASP A 148 -7.93 -15.98 -27.65
C ASP A 148 -7.37 -16.87 -26.52
N GLY A 149 -8.07 -16.92 -25.37
CA GLY A 149 -7.63 -17.61 -24.17
C GLY A 149 -6.59 -16.91 -23.30
N GLU A 150 -6.18 -15.68 -23.65
CA GLU A 150 -5.25 -14.91 -22.83
C GLU A 150 -5.92 -14.34 -21.59
N GLU A 151 -5.33 -14.56 -20.41
CA GLU A 151 -5.78 -13.98 -19.14
C GLU A 151 -5.09 -12.63 -18.86
N LYS A 152 -5.86 -11.64 -18.46
CA LYS A 152 -5.38 -10.30 -18.06
C LYS A 152 -5.78 -10.00 -16.63
N THR A 153 -4.81 -9.71 -15.79
CA THR A 153 -5.03 -9.42 -14.37
C THR A 153 -4.82 -7.94 -14.07
N PHE A 154 -5.83 -7.29 -13.52
CA PHE A 154 -5.74 -5.96 -12.92
C PHE A 154 -5.44 -6.12 -11.43
N ASN A 155 -4.44 -5.42 -10.92
CA ASN A 155 -4.16 -5.38 -9.50
C ASN A 155 -4.64 -4.04 -8.93
N VAL A 156 -5.63 -4.09 -8.05
CA VAL A 156 -6.15 -2.91 -7.36
C VAL A 156 -5.70 -2.94 -5.92
N SER A 157 -5.21 -1.83 -5.44
CA SER A 157 -4.62 -1.76 -4.12
C SER A 157 -4.97 -0.45 -3.41
N SER A 158 -5.06 -0.49 -2.09
CA SER A 158 -5.31 0.69 -1.24
C SER A 158 -4.16 0.92 -0.28
N GLY A 159 -3.91 2.17 0.04
CA GLY A 159 -2.93 2.57 1.04
C GLY A 159 -3.30 3.90 1.68
N SER A 160 -2.62 4.30 2.75
CA SER A 160 -2.75 5.63 3.32
C SER A 160 -1.39 6.33 3.38
N GLN A 161 -1.36 7.62 3.05
CA GLN A 161 -0.18 8.44 3.21
C GLN A 161 -0.11 8.90 4.68
N SER A 162 0.93 8.50 5.42
CA SER A 162 1.15 9.01 6.78
C SER A 162 1.84 10.37 6.72
N ASP A 163 1.40 11.33 7.56
CA ASP A 163 2.01 12.66 7.66
C ASP A 163 3.46 12.66 8.19
N ALA A 164 3.93 11.52 8.70
CA ALA A 164 5.24 11.42 9.31
C ALA A 164 6.40 11.34 8.31
N ASP A 165 6.14 11.02 7.05
CA ASP A 165 7.17 10.86 6.02
C ASP A 165 6.84 11.66 4.76
N LYS A 166 7.28 12.91 4.72
CA LYS A 166 7.26 13.72 3.50
C LYS A 166 8.29 13.25 2.45
N SER A 167 9.11 12.26 2.74
CA SER A 167 10.22 11.82 1.90
C SER A 167 10.09 10.42 1.31
N VAL A 168 9.14 9.59 1.76
CA VAL A 168 8.97 8.22 1.23
C VAL A 168 7.49 7.91 1.08
N ILE A 169 7.04 7.81 -0.16
CA ILE A 169 5.72 7.26 -0.49
C ILE A 169 5.84 5.73 -0.42
N GLY A 170 5.77 5.19 0.80
CA GLY A 170 5.63 3.77 1.03
C GLY A 170 4.18 3.37 0.93
N ILE A 171 3.70 3.11 -0.25
CA ILE A 171 2.36 2.57 -0.45
C ILE A 171 2.48 1.06 -0.47
N LEU A 172 2.13 0.39 0.65
CA LEU A 172 1.96 -1.05 0.70
C LEU A 172 0.54 -1.39 0.29
N PHE A 173 0.41 -2.11 -0.80
CA PHE A 173 -0.86 -2.44 -1.44
C PHE A 173 -1.28 -3.88 -1.15
N ASN A 174 -2.57 -4.09 -0.97
CA ASN A 174 -3.21 -5.41 -1.04
C ASN A 174 -3.80 -5.63 -2.41
N SER A 175 -3.36 -6.69 -3.05
CA SER A 175 -3.99 -7.21 -4.25
C SER A 175 -5.11 -8.19 -3.88
N LYS A 176 -6.22 -8.08 -4.54
CA LYS A 176 -7.20 -9.16 -4.69
C LYS A 176 -7.14 -9.63 -6.11
#